data_d51d368f68309e5c6e0b1e0c1d1d2d71
#
_entry.id   d51d368f68309e5c6e0b1e0c1d1d2d71
#
_cell.length_a   1.000
_cell.length_b   1.000
_cell.length_c   1.000
_cell.angle_alpha   90.00
_cell.angle_beta   90.00
_cell.angle_gamma   90.00
#
_symmetry.space_group_name_H-M   'P 1'
#
loop_
_entity.id
_entity.type
_entity.pdbx_description
1 polymer ?
#
loop_
_entity_poly.entity_id
_entity_poly.type
_entity_poly.pdbx_seq_one_letter_code
_entity_poly.pdbx_strand_id
1 'polypeptide(L)'
;FLALNPQGLVPVLQADDLLLFQSPAILEWLEEVYPKNPLLPKDAAGRMQVRALSAMIGCDIHPLNNRRVLQYLRNELSVDEAEVIKWCNRWISEGFAALEKRLVADKTRGKFCYGDSPTFADCYLIPQVSSARRFEVDLNPYPNIVQIDAHCRTLKAFADADPMQQPDAPNA
;
A
#
# COMPACT_ATOMS: atom_id res chain seq x y z
N PHE A 1 -16.16 14.23 9.87
CA PHE A 1 -14.80 13.89 9.40
C PHE A 1 -14.07 15.09 8.81
N LEU A 2 -14.70 15.89 7.92
CA LEU A 2 -14.08 17.08 7.30
C LEU A 2 -13.61 18.13 8.32
N ALA A 3 -14.24 18.21 9.48
CA ALA A 3 -13.79 19.10 10.57
C ALA A 3 -12.46 18.62 11.19
N LEU A 4 -12.15 17.32 11.13
CA LEU A 4 -10.89 16.74 11.61
C LEU A 4 -9.81 16.77 10.54
N ASN A 5 -10.17 16.43 9.31
CA ASN A 5 -9.27 16.48 8.16
C ASN A 5 -9.93 17.19 6.99
N PRO A 6 -9.59 18.47 6.76
CA PRO A 6 -10.18 19.26 5.67
C PRO A 6 -9.91 18.69 4.27
N GLN A 7 -8.89 17.85 4.12
CA GLN A 7 -8.60 17.15 2.86
C GLN A 7 -9.64 16.07 2.53
N GLY A 8 -10.43 15.60 3.51
CA GLY A 8 -11.45 14.59 3.33
C GLY A 8 -10.92 13.18 3.01
N LEU A 9 -9.64 12.94 3.26
CA LEU A 9 -8.97 11.67 2.98
C LEU A 9 -8.69 10.88 4.26
N VAL A 10 -8.78 9.57 4.16
CA VAL A 10 -8.34 8.62 5.19
C VAL A 10 -6.90 8.17 4.89
N PRO A 11 -6.13 7.75 5.90
CA PRO A 11 -6.49 7.66 7.32
C PRO A 11 -6.34 9.00 8.08
N VAL A 12 -7.00 9.03 9.23
CA VAL A 12 -6.74 9.99 10.31
C VAL A 12 -6.54 9.18 11.58
N LEU A 13 -5.45 9.41 12.29
CA LEU A 13 -5.15 8.78 13.58
C LEU A 13 -5.15 9.85 14.67
N GLN A 14 -5.95 9.63 15.72
CA GLN A 14 -5.89 10.42 16.92
C GLN A 14 -5.03 9.71 17.97
N ALA A 15 -4.01 10.41 18.48
CA ALA A 15 -3.15 9.95 19.55
C ALA A 15 -3.07 11.05 20.59
N ASP A 16 -3.74 10.85 21.73
CA ASP A 16 -3.95 11.89 22.76
C ASP A 16 -4.53 13.16 22.13
N ASP A 17 -3.83 14.30 22.26
CA ASP A 17 -4.22 15.58 21.68
C ASP A 17 -3.71 15.79 20.24
N LEU A 18 -2.96 14.82 19.68
CA LEU A 18 -2.43 14.90 18.32
C LEU A 18 -3.42 14.31 17.32
N LEU A 19 -3.59 15.01 16.22
CA LEU A 19 -4.32 14.54 15.06
C LEU A 19 -3.34 14.31 13.91
N LEU A 20 -3.12 13.04 13.58
CA LEU A 20 -2.17 12.60 12.56
C LEU A 20 -2.91 12.28 11.27
N PHE A 21 -2.38 12.71 10.15
CA PHE A 21 -2.92 12.46 8.82
C PHE A 21 -1.79 12.17 7.84
N GLN A 22 -2.11 11.59 6.69
CA GLN A 22 -1.18 11.06 5.71
C GLN A 22 -0.46 9.79 6.19
N SER A 23 -0.73 8.66 5.53
CA SER A 23 -0.15 7.35 5.88
C SER A 23 1.37 7.38 6.05
N PRO A 24 2.17 8.08 5.19
CA PRO A 24 3.62 8.16 5.38
C PRO A 24 4.00 8.79 6.72
N ALA A 25 3.36 9.92 7.07
CA ALA A 25 3.65 10.63 8.33
C ALA A 25 3.22 9.82 9.56
N ILE A 26 2.07 9.14 9.48
CA ILE A 26 1.58 8.27 10.56
C ILE A 26 2.57 7.11 10.78
N LEU A 27 3.03 6.46 9.72
CA LEU A 27 3.98 5.35 9.84
C LEU A 27 5.33 5.80 10.41
N GLU A 28 5.87 6.94 9.97
CA GLU A 28 7.11 7.50 10.54
C GLU A 28 6.93 7.85 12.01
N TRP A 29 5.81 8.46 12.40
CA TRP A 29 5.52 8.78 13.79
C TRP A 29 5.42 7.50 14.65
N LEU A 30 4.73 6.47 14.15
CA LEU A 30 4.63 5.19 14.85
C LEU A 30 5.99 4.51 15.00
N GLU A 31 6.85 4.58 14.00
CA GLU A 31 8.22 4.04 14.04
C GLU A 31 9.07 4.71 15.13
N GLU A 32 8.91 6.03 15.32
CA GLU A 32 9.66 6.80 16.32
C GLU A 32 9.13 6.58 17.74
N VAL A 33 7.79 6.52 17.88
CA VAL A 33 7.15 6.45 19.21
C VAL A 33 7.07 5.00 19.72
N TYR A 34 6.98 4.01 18.82
CA TYR A 34 6.88 2.60 19.18
C TYR A 34 8.02 1.74 18.59
N PRO A 35 9.28 2.01 18.94
CA PRO A 35 10.46 1.42 18.29
C PRO A 35 10.69 -0.07 18.60
N LYS A 36 9.81 -0.71 19.40
CA LYS A 36 10.00 -2.11 19.81
C LYS A 36 9.95 -3.09 18.65
N ASN A 37 9.12 -2.82 17.64
CA ASN A 37 8.96 -3.64 16.44
C ASN A 37 9.17 -2.74 15.21
N PRO A 38 10.43 -2.38 14.89
CA PRO A 38 10.71 -1.43 13.84
C PRO A 38 10.33 -1.99 12.46
N LEU A 39 9.75 -1.12 11.63
CA LEU A 39 9.43 -1.40 10.23
C LEU A 39 10.44 -0.77 9.27
N LEU A 40 11.48 -0.13 9.81
CA LEU A 40 12.60 0.39 9.04
C LEU A 40 13.91 -0.26 9.48
N PRO A 41 14.83 -0.53 8.53
CA PRO A 41 16.19 -0.98 8.84
C PRO A 41 16.95 0.02 9.71
N LYS A 42 18.03 -0.44 10.37
CA LYS A 42 18.83 0.42 11.24
C LYS A 42 19.74 1.37 10.45
N ASP A 43 20.24 0.92 9.31
CA ASP A 43 21.15 1.70 8.48
C ASP A 43 20.43 2.62 7.50
N ALA A 44 21.07 3.73 7.15
CA ALA A 44 20.49 4.77 6.31
C ALA A 44 20.18 4.28 4.88
N ALA A 45 20.99 3.39 4.34
CA ALA A 45 20.80 2.87 2.98
C ALA A 45 19.56 1.97 2.91
N GLY A 46 19.40 1.05 3.86
CA GLY A 46 18.21 0.21 3.96
C GLY A 46 16.95 1.04 4.20
N ARG A 47 16.99 2.04 5.09
CA ARG A 47 15.87 2.97 5.33
C ARG A 47 15.47 3.71 4.05
N MET A 48 16.44 4.17 3.27
CA MET A 48 16.21 4.82 1.97
C MET A 48 15.53 3.85 1.00
N GLN A 49 16.03 2.61 0.88
CA GLN A 49 15.46 1.60 -0.02
C GLN A 49 14.01 1.27 0.34
N VAL A 50 13.72 1.00 1.62
CA VAL A 50 12.36 0.73 2.09
C VAL A 50 11.42 1.90 1.77
N ARG A 51 11.85 3.15 2.04
CA ARG A 51 11.06 4.34 1.70
C ARG A 51 10.88 4.51 0.21
N ALA A 52 11.88 4.18 -0.61
CA ALA A 52 11.77 4.25 -2.07
C ALA A 52 10.73 3.25 -2.60
N LEU A 53 10.76 1.99 -2.12
CA LEU A 53 9.75 1.00 -2.48
C LEU A 53 8.34 1.42 -2.02
N SER A 54 8.23 1.97 -0.80
CA SER A 54 6.96 2.51 -0.29
C SER A 54 6.44 3.65 -1.15
N ALA A 55 7.32 4.56 -1.58
CA ALA A 55 6.98 5.71 -2.41
C ALA A 55 6.56 5.30 -3.84
N MET A 56 7.19 4.31 -4.44
CA MET A 56 6.74 3.76 -5.73
C MET A 56 5.26 3.35 -5.68
N ILE A 57 4.83 2.79 -4.56
CA ILE A 57 3.42 2.38 -4.39
C ILE A 57 2.55 3.57 -4.00
N GLY A 58 2.96 4.30 -2.96
CA GLY A 58 2.16 5.35 -2.34
C GLY A 58 2.09 6.66 -3.14
N CYS A 59 3.10 6.96 -3.97
CA CYS A 59 3.16 8.18 -4.77
C CYS A 59 2.87 7.95 -6.25
N ASP A 60 3.23 6.77 -6.80
CA ASP A 60 3.19 6.58 -8.26
C ASP A 60 2.08 5.62 -8.71
N ILE A 61 1.63 4.67 -7.85
CA ILE A 61 0.58 3.71 -8.19
C ILE A 61 -0.75 4.10 -7.54
N HIS A 62 -0.81 4.10 -6.19
CA HIS A 62 -2.04 4.28 -5.43
C HIS A 62 -2.81 5.57 -5.79
N PRO A 63 -2.19 6.74 -5.97
CA PRO A 63 -2.92 7.96 -6.27
C PRO A 63 -3.73 7.90 -7.56
N LEU A 64 -3.28 7.12 -8.55
CA LEU A 64 -3.95 6.96 -9.84
C LEU A 64 -5.17 6.02 -9.78
N ASN A 65 -5.23 5.14 -8.78
CA ASN A 65 -6.40 4.28 -8.54
C ASN A 65 -7.16 4.64 -7.26
N ASN A 66 -6.89 5.83 -6.70
CA ASN A 66 -7.60 6.34 -5.54
C ASN A 66 -9.06 6.67 -5.87
N ARG A 67 -9.96 6.43 -4.90
CA ARG A 67 -11.41 6.63 -5.04
C ARG A 67 -11.77 7.98 -5.67
N ARG A 68 -11.14 9.09 -5.26
CA ARG A 68 -11.45 10.43 -5.78
C ARG A 68 -11.17 10.56 -7.28
N VAL A 69 -10.07 9.94 -7.77
CA VAL A 69 -9.73 9.94 -9.20
C VAL A 69 -10.76 9.10 -9.97
N LEU A 70 -11.07 7.90 -9.47
CA LEU A 70 -12.03 7.02 -10.12
C LEU A 70 -13.45 7.61 -10.12
N GLN A 71 -13.85 8.32 -9.06
CA GLN A 71 -15.13 9.05 -9.02
C GLN A 71 -15.14 10.18 -10.05
N TYR A 72 -14.06 10.92 -10.19
CA TYR A 72 -13.96 11.97 -11.21
C TYR A 72 -14.08 11.41 -12.64
N LEU A 73 -13.38 10.31 -12.92
CA LEU A 73 -13.50 9.62 -14.22
C LEU A 73 -14.95 9.23 -14.52
N ARG A 74 -15.65 8.63 -13.54
CA ARG A 74 -17.05 8.18 -13.71
C ARG A 74 -18.04 9.34 -13.81
N ASN A 75 -17.98 10.27 -12.87
CA ASN A 75 -19.04 11.25 -12.66
C ASN A 75 -18.86 12.50 -13.51
N GLU A 76 -17.62 12.97 -13.70
CA GLU A 76 -17.34 14.21 -14.42
C GLU A 76 -16.95 13.95 -15.89
N LEU A 77 -16.20 12.89 -16.15
CA LEU A 77 -15.76 12.54 -17.50
C LEU A 77 -16.65 11.47 -18.17
N SER A 78 -17.67 10.95 -17.45
CA SER A 78 -18.60 9.93 -17.95
C SER A 78 -17.88 8.69 -18.52
N VAL A 79 -16.73 8.32 -17.94
CA VAL A 79 -15.99 7.12 -18.31
C VAL A 79 -16.74 5.90 -17.79
N ASP A 80 -16.98 4.90 -18.65
CA ASP A 80 -17.65 3.67 -18.27
C ASP A 80 -16.76 2.77 -17.39
N GLU A 81 -17.37 1.79 -16.71
CA GLU A 81 -16.65 0.95 -15.74
C GLU A 81 -15.56 0.10 -16.40
N ALA A 82 -15.75 -0.34 -17.63
CA ALA A 82 -14.74 -1.12 -18.37
C ALA A 82 -13.47 -0.29 -18.62
N GLU A 83 -13.63 0.98 -18.98
CA GLU A 83 -12.51 1.90 -19.17
C GLU A 83 -11.85 2.30 -17.83
N VAL A 84 -12.62 2.42 -16.74
CA VAL A 84 -12.07 2.63 -15.39
C VAL A 84 -11.23 1.41 -14.95
N ILE A 85 -11.67 0.20 -15.23
CA ILE A 85 -10.89 -1.03 -14.99
C ILE A 85 -9.61 -1.01 -15.81
N LYS A 86 -9.68 -0.66 -17.12
CA LYS A 86 -8.47 -0.53 -17.96
C LYS A 86 -7.49 0.52 -17.45
N TRP A 87 -8.00 1.67 -16.98
CA TRP A 87 -7.18 2.69 -16.34
C TRP A 87 -6.42 2.12 -15.14
N CYS A 88 -7.12 1.46 -14.22
CA CYS A 88 -6.50 0.86 -13.05
C CYS A 88 -5.48 -0.22 -13.43
N ASN A 89 -5.85 -1.11 -14.36
CA ASN A 89 -4.97 -2.16 -14.87
C ASN A 89 -3.68 -1.59 -15.44
N ARG A 90 -3.77 -0.54 -16.25
CA ARG A 90 -2.61 0.11 -16.84
C ARG A 90 -1.62 0.59 -15.78
N TRP A 91 -2.08 1.45 -14.86
CA TRP A 91 -1.20 2.10 -13.90
C TRP A 91 -0.67 1.15 -12.83
N ILE A 92 -1.47 0.20 -12.39
CA ILE A 92 -1.02 -0.83 -11.46
C ILE A 92 0.01 -1.75 -12.14
N SER A 93 -0.24 -2.19 -13.36
CA SER A 93 0.67 -3.08 -14.09
C SER A 93 2.02 -2.42 -14.40
N GLU A 94 2.02 -1.15 -14.84
CA GLU A 94 3.25 -0.38 -15.07
C GLU A 94 4.07 -0.25 -13.78
N GLY A 95 3.43 0.10 -12.67
CA GLY A 95 4.08 0.23 -11.37
C GLY A 95 4.58 -1.12 -10.84
N PHE A 96 3.77 -2.17 -10.93
CA PHE A 96 4.17 -3.52 -10.49
C PHE A 96 5.30 -4.09 -11.33
N ALA A 97 5.34 -3.82 -12.65
CA ALA A 97 6.45 -4.24 -13.50
C ALA A 97 7.78 -3.59 -13.08
N ALA A 98 7.76 -2.32 -12.70
CA ALA A 98 8.94 -1.63 -12.18
C ALA A 98 9.34 -2.15 -10.80
N LEU A 99 8.38 -2.34 -9.90
CA LEU A 99 8.59 -2.87 -8.55
C LEU A 99 9.14 -4.30 -8.60
N GLU A 100 8.56 -5.19 -9.40
CA GLU A 100 9.01 -6.57 -9.58
C GLU A 100 10.47 -6.63 -10.01
N LYS A 101 10.87 -5.80 -10.99
CA LYS A 101 12.26 -5.70 -11.42
C LYS A 101 13.20 -5.25 -10.28
N ARG A 102 12.77 -4.32 -9.42
CA ARG A 102 13.54 -3.91 -8.24
C ARG A 102 13.68 -5.03 -7.24
N LEU A 103 12.60 -5.76 -6.95
CA LEU A 103 12.60 -6.90 -6.03
C LEU A 103 13.51 -8.04 -6.52
N VAL A 104 13.54 -8.31 -7.83
CA VAL A 104 14.42 -9.31 -8.44
C VAL A 104 15.89 -8.89 -8.36
N ALA A 105 16.18 -7.61 -8.59
CA ALA A 105 17.55 -7.09 -8.60
C ALA A 105 18.15 -6.96 -7.20
N ASP A 106 17.34 -6.84 -6.17
CA ASP A 106 17.81 -6.65 -4.80
C ASP A 106 18.21 -7.98 -4.17
N LYS A 107 19.52 -8.17 -4.00
CA LYS A 107 20.11 -9.37 -3.35
C LYS A 107 19.91 -9.38 -1.83
N THR A 108 19.51 -8.28 -1.24
CA THR A 108 19.22 -8.18 0.21
C THR A 108 17.76 -8.53 0.53
N ARG A 109 16.92 -8.70 -0.49
CA ARG A 109 15.56 -9.13 -0.35
C ARG A 109 15.49 -10.56 0.20
N GLY A 110 14.80 -10.73 1.31
CA GLY A 110 14.44 -12.01 1.89
C GLY A 110 12.98 -12.38 1.60
N LYS A 111 12.20 -12.59 2.65
CA LYS A 111 10.78 -12.98 2.57
C LYS A 111 9.84 -11.80 2.34
N PHE A 112 10.31 -10.56 2.56
CA PHE A 112 9.55 -9.32 2.46
C PHE A 112 10.08 -8.44 1.33
N CYS A 113 9.54 -7.26 1.16
CA CYS A 113 10.04 -6.30 0.18
C CYS A 113 11.51 -5.96 0.41
N TYR A 114 11.96 -6.01 1.67
CA TYR A 114 13.35 -5.81 2.07
C TYR A 114 13.68 -6.69 3.29
N GLY A 115 14.67 -7.56 3.17
CA GLY A 115 15.12 -8.44 4.26
C GLY A 115 14.09 -9.50 4.68
N ASP A 116 14.24 -9.98 5.92
CA ASP A 116 13.47 -11.10 6.49
C ASP A 116 12.47 -10.69 7.58
N SER A 117 12.20 -9.39 7.69
CA SER A 117 11.18 -8.82 8.59
C SER A 117 10.28 -7.86 7.84
N PRO A 118 9.00 -7.69 8.26
CA PRO A 118 8.10 -6.71 7.65
C PRO A 118 8.69 -5.30 7.70
N THR A 119 8.42 -4.53 6.65
CA THR A 119 8.85 -3.14 6.52
C THR A 119 7.69 -2.24 6.11
N PHE A 120 7.90 -0.92 6.06
CA PHE A 120 6.92 0.00 5.49
C PHE A 120 6.51 -0.41 4.07
N ALA A 121 7.45 -0.90 3.26
CA ALA A 121 7.17 -1.30 1.88
C ALA A 121 6.09 -2.40 1.81
N ASP A 122 6.10 -3.32 2.76
CA ASP A 122 5.08 -4.38 2.85
C ASP A 122 3.72 -3.80 3.25
N CYS A 123 3.70 -2.83 4.17
CA CYS A 123 2.47 -2.13 4.58
C CYS A 123 1.82 -1.38 3.40
N TYR A 124 2.60 -0.90 2.44
CA TYR A 124 2.08 -0.31 1.20
C TYR A 124 1.71 -1.35 0.15
N LEU A 125 2.51 -2.43 0.03
CA LEU A 125 2.32 -3.42 -1.02
C LEU A 125 1.03 -4.22 -0.83
N ILE A 126 0.77 -4.72 0.38
CA ILE A 126 -0.35 -5.65 0.60
C ILE A 126 -1.71 -5.05 0.23
N PRO A 127 -2.07 -3.83 0.66
CA PRO A 127 -3.32 -3.20 0.22
C PRO A 127 -3.33 -2.89 -1.29
N GLN A 128 -2.18 -2.59 -1.90
CA GLN A 128 -2.09 -2.37 -3.33
C GLN A 128 -2.30 -3.67 -4.14
N VAL A 129 -1.83 -4.82 -3.64
CA VAL A 129 -2.11 -6.13 -4.24
C VAL A 129 -3.60 -6.47 -4.11
N SER A 130 -4.23 -6.14 -2.99
CA SER A 130 -5.70 -6.27 -2.84
C SER A 130 -6.44 -5.41 -3.87
N SER A 131 -5.98 -4.18 -4.07
CA SER A 131 -6.51 -3.28 -5.11
C SER A 131 -6.32 -3.85 -6.52
N ALA A 132 -5.15 -4.43 -6.81
CA ALA A 132 -4.87 -5.09 -8.09
C ALA A 132 -5.85 -6.23 -8.37
N ARG A 133 -6.10 -7.09 -7.39
CA ARG A 133 -7.10 -8.17 -7.51
C ARG A 133 -8.51 -7.64 -7.76
N ARG A 134 -8.90 -6.58 -7.03
CA ARG A 134 -10.20 -5.93 -7.19
C ARG A 134 -10.42 -5.38 -8.60
N PHE A 135 -9.36 -4.89 -9.25
CA PHE A 135 -9.40 -4.37 -10.62
C PHE A 135 -8.97 -5.39 -11.66
N GLU A 136 -8.96 -6.68 -11.30
CA GLU A 136 -8.71 -7.81 -12.23
C GLU A 136 -7.36 -7.73 -12.95
N VAL A 137 -6.33 -7.16 -12.29
CA VAL A 137 -4.97 -7.11 -12.83
C VAL A 137 -4.40 -8.52 -12.89
N ASP A 138 -3.85 -8.93 -14.05
CA ASP A 138 -3.07 -10.16 -14.14
C ASP A 138 -1.79 -10.07 -13.31
N LEU A 139 -1.71 -10.89 -12.26
CA LEU A 139 -0.57 -10.92 -11.34
C LEU A 139 0.50 -11.96 -11.73
N ASN A 140 0.25 -12.81 -12.75
CA ASN A 140 1.23 -13.81 -13.18
C ASN A 140 2.61 -13.25 -13.55
N PRO A 141 2.74 -12.03 -14.13
CA PRO A 141 4.04 -11.42 -14.41
C PRO A 141 4.83 -10.99 -13.18
N TYR A 142 4.24 -11.02 -11.97
CA TYR A 142 4.80 -10.45 -10.74
C TYR A 142 4.95 -11.50 -9.62
N PRO A 143 5.73 -12.58 -9.83
CA PRO A 143 5.79 -13.70 -8.88
C PRO A 143 6.38 -13.32 -7.51
N ASN A 144 7.33 -12.37 -7.46
CA ASN A 144 7.89 -11.91 -6.17
C ASN A 144 6.87 -11.09 -5.37
N ILE A 145 6.11 -10.22 -6.03
CA ILE A 145 5.02 -9.47 -5.40
C ILE A 145 3.97 -10.44 -4.83
N VAL A 146 3.55 -11.44 -5.60
CA VAL A 146 2.59 -12.46 -5.17
C VAL A 146 3.13 -13.27 -3.99
N GLN A 147 4.40 -13.67 -4.04
CA GLN A 147 5.04 -14.43 -2.95
C GLN A 147 5.09 -13.62 -1.65
N ILE A 148 5.48 -12.34 -1.73
CA ILE A 148 5.52 -11.44 -0.56
C ILE A 148 4.12 -11.27 0.02
N ASP A 149 3.12 -11.00 -0.81
CA ASP A 149 1.73 -10.87 -0.37
C ASP A 149 1.25 -12.14 0.34
N ALA A 150 1.46 -13.31 -0.26
CA ALA A 150 1.10 -14.58 0.35
C ALA A 150 1.80 -14.79 1.71
N HIS A 151 3.09 -14.45 1.80
CA HIS A 151 3.83 -14.57 3.05
C HIS A 151 3.34 -13.59 4.13
N CYS A 152 3.15 -12.32 3.79
CA CYS A 152 2.63 -11.31 4.73
C CYS A 152 1.28 -11.73 5.30
N ARG A 153 0.37 -12.27 4.50
CA ARG A 153 -0.95 -12.73 4.94
C ARG A 153 -0.91 -13.88 5.94
N THR A 154 0.21 -14.61 6.07
CA THR A 154 0.40 -15.59 7.14
C THR A 154 0.69 -14.97 8.49
N LEU A 155 1.09 -13.72 8.54
CA LEU A 155 1.39 -13.01 9.79
C LEU A 155 0.11 -12.47 10.41
N LYS A 156 -0.08 -12.74 11.71
CA LYS A 156 -1.29 -12.33 12.45
C LYS A 156 -1.60 -10.84 12.30
N ALA A 157 -0.59 -9.96 12.33
CA ALA A 157 -0.79 -8.52 12.21
C ALA A 157 -1.41 -8.10 10.86
N PHE A 158 -1.01 -8.74 9.76
CA PHE A 158 -1.61 -8.49 8.43
C PHE A 158 -2.97 -9.15 8.29
N ALA A 159 -3.14 -10.35 8.83
CA ALA A 159 -4.43 -11.04 8.82
C ALA A 159 -5.49 -10.26 9.61
N ASP A 160 -5.15 -9.80 10.81
CA ASP A 160 -6.06 -9.00 11.65
C ASP A 160 -6.40 -7.64 11.02
N ALA A 161 -5.49 -7.06 10.23
CA ALA A 161 -5.69 -5.79 9.54
C ALA A 161 -6.43 -5.93 8.20
N ASP A 162 -6.77 -7.14 7.76
CA ASP A 162 -7.53 -7.34 6.52
C ASP A 162 -8.88 -6.63 6.61
N PRO A 163 -9.27 -5.82 5.61
CA PRO A 163 -10.55 -5.12 5.61
C PRO A 163 -11.76 -6.05 5.78
N MET A 164 -11.67 -7.28 5.31
CA MET A 164 -12.75 -8.27 5.42
C MET A 164 -12.89 -8.87 6.84
N GLN A 165 -11.92 -8.61 7.73
CA GLN A 165 -11.98 -9.00 9.15
C GLN A 165 -12.47 -7.87 10.05
N GLN A 166 -12.74 -6.68 9.51
CA GLN A 166 -13.18 -5.54 10.31
C GLN A 166 -14.70 -5.60 10.60
N PRO A 167 -15.17 -4.99 11.72
CA PRO A 167 -16.59 -5.02 12.10
C PRO A 167 -17.54 -4.38 11.08
N ASP A 168 -17.05 -3.48 10.24
CA ASP A 168 -17.78 -2.78 9.19
C ASP A 168 -17.57 -3.38 7.79
N ALA A 169 -16.95 -4.56 7.71
CA ALA A 169 -16.80 -5.27 6.45
C ALA A 169 -18.18 -5.55 5.83
N PRO A 170 -18.33 -5.39 4.50
CA PRO A 170 -19.57 -5.78 3.83
C PRO A 170 -19.83 -7.26 4.12
N ASN A 171 -21.04 -7.59 4.55
CA ASN A 171 -21.43 -8.98 4.71
C ASN A 171 -21.22 -9.71 3.38
N ALA A 172 -20.41 -10.76 3.41
CA ALA A 172 -20.17 -11.63 2.27
C ALA A 172 -21.45 -12.42 1.90
#